data_4570e43a9b4a8fa7007df1e70d010f49
#
_entry.id   4570e43a9b4a8fa7007df1e70d010f49
#
_cell.length_a   1.000
_cell.length_b   1.000
_cell.length_c   1.000
_cell.angle_alpha   90.00
_cell.angle_beta   90.00
_cell.angle_gamma   90.00
#
_symmetry.space_group_name_H-M   'P 1'
#
loop_
_entity.id
_entity.type
_entity.pdbx_description
1 polymer ?
#
loop_
_entity_poly.entity_id
_entity_poly.type
_entity_poly.pdbx_seq_one_letter_code
_entity_poly.pdbx_strand_id
1 'polypeptide(L)'
;MLKINQLYFQHQSHIPLLDGIDLTLNAGELVTILGANDRGKSTLLNCIAGLLTPQRGEIFLNNVEIKQLTSKQIALQVAYVSQYSPQTYQYKVLDYVVLGSAALLGLFGKPSEEDYHLAEQALTQLGISHFDDKIYMQMSGGEKQLVNLAKILVQQPQLILFDEPTSALDYGNVFKTLSLIKNLSHQQFSIIMPPHNPDHPMLLHDVIPNSKVAILNTQGKLHCGFTEDILTEDNLRELYQTDLRLIDIPELGRKICAITHI
;
A
#
# COMPACT_ATOMS: atom_id res chain seq x y z
N MET A 1 -6.55 7.94 -12.90
CA MET A 1 -6.97 7.50 -11.55
C MET A 1 -6.37 8.44 -10.48
N LEU A 2 -5.09 8.36 -10.17
CA LEU A 2 -4.37 9.28 -9.28
C LEU A 2 -3.36 10.12 -10.08
N LYS A 3 -3.31 11.43 -9.82
CA LYS A 3 -2.28 12.31 -10.37
C LYS A 3 -1.79 13.25 -9.26
N ILE A 4 -0.48 13.35 -9.13
CA ILE A 4 0.21 14.21 -8.18
C ILE A 4 1.09 15.15 -8.98
N ASN A 5 0.99 16.45 -8.73
CA ASN A 5 1.76 17.49 -9.40
C ASN A 5 2.54 18.31 -8.37
N GLN A 6 3.87 18.31 -8.48
CA GLN A 6 4.80 19.15 -7.72
C GLN A 6 4.52 19.18 -6.22
N LEU A 7 4.23 18.00 -5.62
CA LEU A 7 3.88 17.87 -4.21
C LEU A 7 5.08 18.22 -3.32
N TYR A 8 4.85 19.07 -2.35
CA TYR A 8 5.84 19.47 -1.35
C TYR A 8 5.29 19.28 0.06
N PHE A 9 6.07 18.59 0.91
CA PHE A 9 5.75 18.41 2.32
C PHE A 9 6.99 18.43 3.19
N GLN A 10 6.93 19.19 4.28
CA GLN A 10 7.90 19.16 5.38
C GLN A 10 7.18 19.14 6.73
N HIS A 11 7.77 18.48 7.72
CA HIS A 11 7.40 18.67 9.11
C HIS A 11 8.01 19.98 9.67
N GLN A 12 8.01 20.17 10.97
CA GLN A 12 8.60 21.35 11.63
C GLN A 12 10.13 21.47 11.41
N SER A 13 10.81 20.41 10.95
CA SER A 13 12.21 20.44 10.55
C SER A 13 12.35 21.19 9.20
N HIS A 14 13.42 21.97 9.01
CA HIS A 14 13.67 22.71 7.77
C HIS A 14 14.02 21.83 6.56
N ILE A 15 14.04 20.51 6.71
CA ILE A 15 14.36 19.57 5.62
C ILE A 15 13.06 19.04 5.03
N PRO A 16 12.82 19.22 3.72
CA PRO A 16 11.63 18.67 3.07
C PRO A 16 11.70 17.14 3.03
N LEU A 17 10.60 16.47 3.35
CA LEU A 17 10.41 15.04 3.14
C LEU A 17 9.95 14.71 1.73
N LEU A 18 9.15 15.60 1.13
CA LEU A 18 8.68 15.52 -0.24
C LEU A 18 8.98 16.85 -0.90
N ASP A 19 9.69 16.84 -2.04
CA ASP A 19 10.11 18.06 -2.72
C ASP A 19 9.87 17.97 -4.23
N GLY A 20 8.70 18.47 -4.65
CA GLY A 20 8.29 18.51 -6.06
C GLY A 20 8.00 17.10 -6.60
N ILE A 21 7.22 16.30 -5.85
CA ILE A 21 6.83 14.96 -6.28
C ILE A 21 5.82 15.05 -7.41
N ASP A 22 6.13 14.36 -8.50
CA ASP A 22 5.21 14.07 -9.60
C ASP A 22 4.97 12.55 -9.67
N LEU A 23 3.71 12.13 -9.70
CA LEU A 23 3.32 10.72 -9.82
C LEU A 23 2.00 10.60 -10.56
N THR A 24 1.94 9.67 -11.51
CA THR A 24 0.69 9.29 -12.17
C THR A 24 0.47 7.79 -12.03
N LEU A 25 -0.70 7.41 -11.52
CA LEU A 25 -1.17 6.03 -11.42
C LEU A 25 -2.48 5.91 -12.19
N ASN A 26 -2.50 5.03 -13.19
CA ASN A 26 -3.72 4.71 -13.92
C ASN A 26 -4.57 3.66 -13.17
N ALA A 27 -5.80 3.45 -13.61
CA ALA A 27 -6.65 2.42 -13.04
C ALA A 27 -6.02 1.03 -13.24
N GLY A 28 -6.04 0.20 -12.18
CA GLY A 28 -5.49 -1.15 -12.20
C GLY A 28 -3.95 -1.24 -12.18
N GLU A 29 -3.23 -0.11 -12.08
CA GLU A 29 -1.76 -0.13 -11.99
C GLU A 29 -1.29 -0.39 -10.55
N LEU A 30 -0.15 -1.08 -10.43
CA LEU A 30 0.62 -1.26 -9.21
C LEU A 30 1.88 -0.39 -9.27
N VAL A 31 2.09 0.43 -8.23
CA VAL A 31 3.34 1.16 -8.00
C VAL A 31 3.94 0.75 -6.65
N THR A 32 5.18 0.30 -6.66
CA THR A 32 5.95 0.08 -5.44
C THR A 32 6.88 1.27 -5.19
N ILE A 33 6.96 1.75 -3.94
CA ILE A 33 7.79 2.91 -3.60
C ILE A 33 8.96 2.46 -2.71
N LEU A 34 10.16 2.40 -3.28
CA LEU A 34 11.39 2.18 -2.54
C LEU A 34 11.92 3.50 -1.96
N GLY A 35 12.54 3.41 -0.81
CA GLY A 35 13.12 4.55 -0.11
C GLY A 35 13.66 4.13 1.24
N ALA A 36 14.71 4.80 1.73
CA ALA A 36 15.21 4.56 3.07
C ALA A 36 14.14 4.81 4.14
N ASN A 37 14.35 4.27 5.34
CA ASN A 37 13.39 4.46 6.44
C ASN A 37 13.30 5.95 6.80
N ASP A 38 12.13 6.38 7.26
CA ASP A 38 11.82 7.76 7.69
C ASP A 38 12.06 8.84 6.62
N ARG A 39 12.02 8.48 5.33
CA ARG A 39 12.26 9.37 4.18
C ARG A 39 10.99 9.83 3.47
N GLY A 40 9.82 9.76 4.13
CA GLY A 40 8.60 10.35 3.60
C GLY A 40 7.67 9.40 2.84
N LYS A 41 7.93 8.08 2.76
CA LYS A 41 7.04 7.10 2.11
C LYS A 41 5.63 7.14 2.73
N SER A 42 5.51 6.93 4.04
CA SER A 42 4.22 7.00 4.75
C SER A 42 3.62 8.41 4.71
N THR A 43 4.45 9.46 4.68
CA THR A 43 3.99 10.85 4.51
C THR A 43 3.31 11.02 3.15
N LEU A 44 3.90 10.50 2.07
CA LEU A 44 3.30 10.53 0.74
C LEU A 44 1.96 9.78 0.72
N LEU A 45 1.91 8.57 1.30
CA LEU A 45 0.65 7.82 1.41
C LEU A 45 -0.40 8.59 2.22
N ASN A 46 -0.03 9.21 3.33
CA ASN A 46 -0.93 10.02 4.15
C ASN A 46 -1.44 11.26 3.40
N CYS A 47 -0.63 11.89 2.55
CA CYS A 47 -1.09 12.97 1.68
C CYS A 47 -2.11 12.47 0.65
N ILE A 48 -1.86 11.31 0.03
CA ILE A 48 -2.78 10.68 -0.94
C ILE A 48 -4.09 10.25 -0.26
N ALA A 49 -4.03 9.80 0.99
CA ALA A 49 -5.21 9.43 1.77
C ALA A 49 -5.99 10.65 2.33
N GLY A 50 -5.50 11.88 2.11
CA GLY A 50 -6.11 13.09 2.67
C GLY A 50 -5.95 13.24 4.18
N LEU A 51 -5.06 12.46 4.80
CA LEU A 51 -4.75 12.52 6.24
C LEU A 51 -3.74 13.63 6.58
N LEU A 52 -2.91 14.00 5.61
CA LEU A 52 -1.99 15.13 5.68
C LEU A 52 -2.24 16.10 4.53
N THR A 53 -2.19 17.39 4.82
CA THR A 53 -2.32 18.44 3.80
C THR A 53 -0.93 18.92 3.38
N PRO A 54 -0.54 18.75 2.10
CA PRO A 54 0.74 19.25 1.60
C PRO A 54 0.78 20.78 1.59
N GLN A 55 1.96 21.36 1.82
CA GLN A 55 2.13 22.82 1.79
C GLN A 55 2.06 23.37 0.36
N ARG A 56 2.49 22.60 -0.66
CA ARG A 56 2.42 22.98 -2.07
C ARG A 56 2.11 21.76 -2.93
N GLY A 57 1.68 22.01 -4.16
CA GLY A 57 1.33 20.99 -5.13
C GLY A 57 -0.12 20.51 -4.98
N GLU A 58 -0.50 19.63 -5.85
CA GLU A 58 -1.89 19.20 -6.02
C GLU A 58 -1.95 17.68 -6.12
N ILE A 59 -3.01 17.10 -5.57
CA ILE A 59 -3.33 15.67 -5.70
C ILE A 59 -4.73 15.57 -6.27
N PHE A 60 -4.89 14.82 -7.36
CA PHE A 60 -6.16 14.56 -8.01
C PHE A 60 -6.51 13.08 -7.90
N LEU A 61 -7.72 12.80 -7.44
CA LEU A 61 -8.38 11.48 -7.50
C LEU A 61 -9.49 11.56 -8.54
N ASN A 62 -9.42 10.75 -9.59
CA ASN A 62 -10.40 10.76 -10.69
C ASN A 62 -10.67 12.17 -11.24
N ASN A 63 -9.61 12.94 -11.45
CA ASN A 63 -9.61 14.33 -11.94
C ASN A 63 -10.27 15.37 -10.99
N VAL A 64 -10.58 14.99 -9.75
CA VAL A 64 -11.05 15.92 -8.72
C VAL A 64 -9.92 16.17 -7.73
N GLU A 65 -9.60 17.44 -7.46
CA GLU A 65 -8.56 17.77 -6.47
C GLU A 65 -8.98 17.31 -5.08
N ILE A 66 -8.07 16.62 -4.37
CA ILE A 66 -8.37 15.99 -3.08
C ILE A 66 -8.83 16.99 -2.02
N LYS A 67 -8.39 18.25 -2.10
CA LYS A 67 -8.83 19.33 -1.21
C LYS A 67 -10.30 19.71 -1.36
N GLN A 68 -10.92 19.35 -2.49
CA GLN A 68 -12.34 19.56 -2.75
C GLN A 68 -13.21 18.40 -2.28
N LEU A 69 -12.60 17.29 -1.91
CA LEU A 69 -13.29 16.09 -1.44
C LEU A 69 -13.42 16.11 0.09
N THR A 70 -14.57 15.68 0.58
CA THR A 70 -14.75 15.38 2.01
C THR A 70 -14.01 14.10 2.38
N SER A 71 -13.66 13.94 3.66
CA SER A 71 -13.03 12.70 4.16
C SER A 71 -13.85 11.44 3.79
N LYS A 72 -15.19 11.55 3.80
CA LYS A 72 -16.09 10.47 3.37
C LYS A 72 -15.91 10.14 1.88
N GLN A 73 -15.85 11.15 1.01
CA GLN A 73 -15.66 10.94 -0.43
C GLN A 73 -14.28 10.35 -0.76
N ILE A 74 -13.25 10.70 0.02
CA ILE A 74 -11.92 10.08 -0.09
C ILE A 74 -11.99 8.62 0.37
N ALA A 75 -12.59 8.35 1.53
CA ALA A 75 -12.72 7.01 2.08
C ALA A 75 -13.56 6.05 1.23
N LEU A 76 -14.41 6.56 0.34
CA LEU A 76 -15.13 5.74 -0.65
C LEU A 76 -14.24 5.32 -1.83
N GLN A 77 -13.14 6.02 -2.07
CA GLN A 77 -12.25 5.78 -3.21
C GLN A 77 -10.91 5.17 -2.81
N VAL A 78 -10.46 5.44 -1.59
CA VAL A 78 -9.11 5.07 -1.10
C VAL A 78 -9.24 4.22 0.16
N ALA A 79 -8.67 3.02 0.13
CA ALA A 79 -8.41 2.22 1.32
C ALA A 79 -6.98 2.44 1.80
N TYR A 80 -6.78 2.65 3.09
CA TYR A 80 -5.47 2.77 3.71
C TYR A 80 -5.25 1.61 4.68
N VAL A 81 -4.22 0.80 4.42
CA VAL A 81 -3.80 -0.33 5.27
C VAL A 81 -2.55 0.09 5.99
N SER A 82 -2.70 0.53 7.22
CA SER A 82 -1.56 0.92 8.06
C SER A 82 -0.82 -0.30 8.60
N GLN A 83 0.49 -0.13 8.79
CA GLN A 83 1.35 -1.11 9.46
C GLN A 83 0.86 -1.43 10.89
N TYR A 84 0.34 -0.43 11.57
CA TYR A 84 -0.15 -0.54 12.95
C TYR A 84 -1.65 -0.29 12.98
N SER A 85 -2.41 -1.32 13.37
CA SER A 85 -3.82 -1.14 13.71
C SER A 85 -3.91 -0.71 15.18
N PRO A 86 -4.67 0.36 15.49
CA PRO A 86 -4.88 0.77 16.88
C PRO A 86 -5.44 -0.40 17.71
N GLN A 87 -4.75 -0.73 18.81
CA GLN A 87 -5.09 -1.91 19.63
C GLN A 87 -6.20 -1.62 20.65
N THR A 88 -7.18 -0.80 20.31
CA THR A 88 -8.10 -0.22 21.31
C THR A 88 -9.41 -0.99 21.48
N TYR A 89 -9.82 -1.80 20.53
CA TYR A 89 -11.14 -2.45 20.58
C TYR A 89 -11.04 -3.97 20.31
N GLN A 90 -11.76 -4.74 21.13
CA GLN A 90 -11.85 -6.21 21.01
C GLN A 90 -13.01 -6.58 20.06
N TYR A 91 -12.91 -6.19 18.79
CA TYR A 91 -13.89 -6.61 17.79
C TYR A 91 -13.74 -8.09 17.45
N LYS A 92 -14.86 -8.78 17.23
CA LYS A 92 -14.85 -10.01 16.46
C LYS A 92 -14.38 -9.71 15.04
N VAL A 93 -13.79 -10.69 14.38
CA VAL A 93 -13.31 -10.55 13.00
C VAL A 93 -14.43 -10.09 12.07
N LEU A 94 -15.60 -10.70 12.14
CA LEU A 94 -16.75 -10.31 11.33
C LEU A 94 -17.12 -8.84 11.53
N ASP A 95 -17.26 -8.40 12.79
CA ASP A 95 -17.59 -7.00 13.11
C ASP A 95 -16.50 -6.04 12.62
N TYR A 96 -15.22 -6.44 12.70
CA TYR A 96 -14.11 -5.63 12.20
C TYR A 96 -14.13 -5.51 10.67
N VAL A 97 -14.47 -6.59 9.96
CA VAL A 97 -14.54 -6.60 8.49
C VAL A 97 -15.72 -5.75 8.00
N VAL A 98 -16.85 -5.80 8.69
CA VAL A 98 -18.02 -4.93 8.41
C VAL A 98 -17.67 -3.44 8.48
N LEU A 99 -16.67 -3.03 9.27
CA LEU A 99 -16.19 -1.64 9.25
C LEU A 99 -15.68 -1.17 7.87
N GLY A 100 -15.46 -2.09 6.92
CA GLY A 100 -15.20 -1.74 5.52
C GLY A 100 -16.33 -0.92 4.90
N SER A 101 -17.58 -1.15 5.28
CA SER A 101 -18.74 -0.37 4.82
C SER A 101 -18.93 0.99 5.53
N ALA A 102 -18.09 1.30 6.55
CA ALA A 102 -18.28 2.50 7.39
C ALA A 102 -18.34 3.81 6.59
N ALA A 103 -17.62 3.92 5.47
CA ALA A 103 -17.67 5.09 4.60
C ALA A 103 -19.03 5.25 3.89
N LEU A 104 -19.79 4.18 3.72
CA LEU A 104 -21.14 4.20 3.13
C LEU A 104 -22.20 4.61 4.15
N LEU A 105 -21.96 4.33 5.43
CA LEU A 105 -22.89 4.61 6.50
C LEU A 105 -23.04 6.13 6.76
N GLY A 106 -24.21 6.55 7.21
CA GLY A 106 -24.44 7.91 7.72
C GLY A 106 -23.84 8.11 9.12
N LEU A 107 -23.87 9.35 9.62
CA LEU A 107 -23.27 9.73 10.90
C LEU A 107 -23.77 8.89 12.10
N PHE A 108 -24.98 8.37 12.04
CA PHE A 108 -25.63 7.51 13.03
C PHE A 108 -26.03 6.15 12.42
N GLY A 109 -25.53 5.84 11.23
CA GLY A 109 -25.85 4.58 10.55
C GLY A 109 -25.23 3.40 11.28
N LYS A 110 -25.99 2.31 11.33
CA LYS A 110 -25.49 1.00 11.79
C LYS A 110 -25.36 0.11 10.56
N PRO A 111 -24.39 -0.84 10.55
CA PRO A 111 -24.29 -1.84 9.51
C PRO A 111 -25.64 -2.60 9.35
N SER A 112 -26.01 -2.83 8.13
CA SER A 112 -27.20 -3.61 7.74
C SER A 112 -26.87 -5.10 7.66
N GLU A 113 -27.88 -5.96 7.51
CA GLU A 113 -27.70 -7.38 7.22
C GLU A 113 -26.93 -7.59 5.90
N GLU A 114 -27.11 -6.71 4.92
CA GLU A 114 -26.36 -6.74 3.66
C GLU A 114 -24.87 -6.47 3.86
N ASP A 115 -24.51 -5.52 4.73
CA ASP A 115 -23.09 -5.25 5.07
C ASP A 115 -22.44 -6.47 5.73
N TYR A 116 -23.14 -7.17 6.63
CA TYR A 116 -22.67 -8.41 7.23
C TYR A 116 -22.52 -9.52 6.20
N HIS A 117 -23.46 -9.66 5.28
CA HIS A 117 -23.37 -10.64 4.19
C HIS A 117 -22.17 -10.38 3.27
N LEU A 118 -21.88 -9.13 2.93
CA LEU A 118 -20.68 -8.74 2.18
C LEU A 118 -19.40 -9.09 2.94
N ALA A 119 -19.38 -8.89 4.25
CA ALA A 119 -18.25 -9.27 5.10
C ALA A 119 -18.03 -10.79 5.14
N GLU A 120 -19.08 -11.59 5.28
CA GLU A 120 -19.02 -13.06 5.21
C GLU A 120 -18.52 -13.55 3.85
N GLN A 121 -18.98 -12.93 2.75
CA GLN A 121 -18.48 -13.25 1.41
C GLN A 121 -16.99 -12.93 1.27
N ALA A 122 -16.53 -11.79 1.79
CA ALA A 122 -15.12 -11.41 1.76
C ALA A 122 -14.25 -12.39 2.56
N LEU A 123 -14.70 -12.83 3.75
CA LEU A 123 -14.01 -13.85 4.54
C LEU A 123 -13.96 -15.19 3.80
N THR A 124 -15.04 -15.56 3.13
CA THR A 124 -15.13 -16.80 2.33
C THR A 124 -14.18 -16.75 1.13
N GLN A 125 -14.17 -15.64 0.40
CA GLN A 125 -13.29 -15.44 -0.76
C GLN A 125 -11.80 -15.58 -0.39
N LEU A 126 -11.43 -15.21 0.82
CA LEU A 126 -10.07 -15.33 1.35
C LEU A 126 -9.80 -16.66 2.07
N GLY A 127 -10.79 -17.55 2.18
CA GLY A 127 -10.67 -18.85 2.87
C GLY A 127 -10.50 -18.75 4.37
N ILE A 128 -10.97 -17.66 5.00
CA ILE A 128 -10.80 -17.37 6.43
C ILE A 128 -12.12 -17.23 7.20
N SER A 129 -13.22 -17.79 6.68
CA SER A 129 -14.53 -17.78 7.38
C SER A 129 -14.48 -18.39 8.79
N HIS A 130 -13.55 -19.31 9.04
CA HIS A 130 -13.34 -19.91 10.36
C HIS A 130 -12.77 -18.94 11.41
N PHE A 131 -12.50 -17.68 11.03
CA PHE A 131 -12.07 -16.63 11.94
C PHE A 131 -13.19 -15.70 12.39
N ASP A 132 -14.38 -15.78 11.82
CA ASP A 132 -15.50 -14.86 11.99
C ASP A 132 -15.78 -14.45 13.46
N ASP A 133 -15.83 -15.42 14.35
CA ASP A 133 -16.06 -15.25 15.80
C ASP A 133 -14.79 -14.97 16.63
N LYS A 134 -13.58 -15.10 16.03
CA LYS A 134 -12.33 -14.80 16.76
C LYS A 134 -12.18 -13.33 17.06
N ILE A 135 -11.51 -13.03 18.15
CA ILE A 135 -11.15 -11.63 18.48
C ILE A 135 -9.96 -11.21 17.62
N TYR A 136 -10.14 -10.16 16.78
CA TYR A 136 -9.12 -9.65 15.87
C TYR A 136 -7.77 -9.39 16.57
N MET A 137 -7.80 -8.83 17.79
CA MET A 137 -6.60 -8.51 18.55
C MET A 137 -5.76 -9.72 18.94
N GLN A 138 -6.38 -10.90 19.07
CA GLN A 138 -5.72 -12.14 19.47
C GLN A 138 -5.11 -12.91 18.29
N MET A 139 -5.26 -12.39 17.07
CA MET A 139 -4.76 -13.01 15.86
C MET A 139 -3.27 -12.72 15.64
N SER A 140 -2.59 -13.63 14.98
CA SER A 140 -1.22 -13.44 14.51
C SER A 140 -1.14 -12.31 13.46
N GLY A 141 0.06 -11.78 13.21
CA GLY A 141 0.27 -10.72 12.21
C GLY A 141 -0.24 -11.11 10.82
N GLY A 142 0.05 -12.33 10.37
CA GLY A 142 -0.41 -12.81 9.07
C GLY A 142 -1.93 -12.99 8.98
N GLU A 143 -2.57 -13.50 10.06
CA GLU A 143 -4.04 -13.60 10.12
C GLU A 143 -4.69 -12.22 10.09
N LYS A 144 -4.14 -11.24 10.83
CA LYS A 144 -4.61 -9.85 10.81
C LYS A 144 -4.54 -9.22 9.42
N GLN A 145 -3.50 -9.53 8.65
CA GLN A 145 -3.39 -9.03 7.28
C GLN A 145 -4.52 -9.59 6.39
N LEU A 146 -4.83 -10.88 6.47
CA LEU A 146 -5.93 -11.47 5.71
C LEU A 146 -7.28 -10.83 6.11
N VAL A 147 -7.49 -10.57 7.39
CA VAL A 147 -8.70 -9.89 7.89
C VAL A 147 -8.77 -8.43 7.40
N ASN A 148 -7.65 -7.70 7.40
CA ASN A 148 -7.59 -6.35 6.85
C ASN A 148 -7.96 -6.32 5.36
N LEU A 149 -7.61 -7.36 4.62
CA LEU A 149 -8.02 -7.47 3.23
C LEU A 149 -9.49 -7.80 3.05
N ALA A 150 -10.06 -8.69 3.86
CA ALA A 150 -11.50 -8.88 3.85
C ALA A 150 -12.23 -7.54 4.03
N LYS A 151 -11.76 -6.71 4.96
CA LYS A 151 -12.28 -5.35 5.15
C LYS A 151 -12.15 -4.46 3.91
N ILE A 152 -11.02 -4.53 3.18
CA ILE A 152 -10.84 -3.79 1.93
C ILE A 152 -11.78 -4.29 0.84
N LEU A 153 -12.00 -5.61 0.74
CA LEU A 153 -12.95 -6.16 -0.22
C LEU A 153 -14.38 -5.67 0.04
N VAL A 154 -14.77 -5.51 1.31
CA VAL A 154 -16.07 -4.88 1.67
C VAL A 154 -16.12 -3.40 1.29
N GLN A 155 -15.03 -2.67 1.49
CA GLN A 155 -14.95 -1.23 1.15
C GLN A 155 -15.01 -0.99 -0.36
N GLN A 156 -14.53 -1.92 -1.21
CA GLN A 156 -14.46 -1.80 -2.67
C GLN A 156 -13.82 -0.49 -3.17
N PRO A 157 -12.64 -0.11 -2.69
CA PRO A 157 -11.98 1.12 -3.08
C PRO A 157 -11.46 1.02 -4.51
N GLN A 158 -11.16 2.17 -5.13
CA GLN A 158 -10.48 2.21 -6.43
C GLN A 158 -8.95 2.22 -6.27
N LEU A 159 -8.47 2.72 -5.13
CA LEU A 159 -7.05 2.80 -4.77
C LEU A 159 -6.81 2.18 -3.41
N ILE A 160 -5.84 1.27 -3.33
CA ILE A 160 -5.37 0.68 -2.07
C ILE A 160 -3.97 1.20 -1.78
N LEU A 161 -3.81 1.81 -0.62
CA LEU A 161 -2.53 2.26 -0.09
C LEU A 161 -2.12 1.29 1.02
N PHE A 162 -1.07 0.52 0.78
CA PHE A 162 -0.45 -0.30 1.82
C PHE A 162 0.72 0.47 2.44
N ASP A 163 0.77 0.58 3.75
CA ASP A 163 1.93 1.14 4.45
C ASP A 163 2.77 -0.02 5.00
N GLU A 164 3.85 -0.35 4.27
CA GLU A 164 4.81 -1.40 4.63
C GLU A 164 4.18 -2.79 4.89
N PRO A 165 3.44 -3.35 3.93
CA PRO A 165 2.61 -4.54 4.16
C PRO A 165 3.40 -5.81 4.47
N THR A 166 4.71 -5.82 4.23
CA THR A 166 5.59 -6.97 4.43
C THR A 166 6.60 -6.80 5.57
N SER A 167 6.53 -5.67 6.31
CA SER A 167 7.46 -5.44 7.40
C SER A 167 7.20 -6.39 8.57
N ALA A 168 8.28 -6.87 9.21
CA ALA A 168 8.23 -7.78 10.35
C ALA A 168 7.48 -9.12 10.11
N LEU A 169 7.32 -9.54 8.86
CA LEU A 169 6.74 -10.83 8.49
C LEU A 169 7.82 -11.87 8.22
N ASP A 170 7.51 -13.13 8.57
CA ASP A 170 8.28 -14.27 8.09
C ASP A 170 8.05 -14.52 6.58
N TYR A 171 8.92 -15.33 5.96
CA TYR A 171 8.84 -15.65 4.53
C TYR A 171 7.49 -16.20 4.08
N GLY A 172 6.83 -17.05 4.90
CA GLY A 172 5.52 -17.61 4.58
C GLY A 172 4.43 -16.54 4.53
N ASN A 173 4.45 -15.60 5.45
CA ASN A 173 3.50 -14.49 5.50
C ASN A 173 3.81 -13.42 4.43
N VAL A 174 5.09 -13.16 4.13
CA VAL A 174 5.49 -12.33 2.96
C VAL A 174 4.91 -12.92 1.68
N PHE A 175 5.08 -14.23 1.44
CA PHE A 175 4.54 -14.90 0.26
C PHE A 175 3.02 -14.74 0.15
N LYS A 176 2.29 -14.97 1.25
CA LYS A 176 0.82 -14.79 1.28
C LYS A 176 0.42 -13.35 0.95
N THR A 177 1.13 -12.37 1.52
CA THR A 177 0.85 -10.94 1.30
C THR A 177 1.10 -10.54 -0.16
N LEU A 178 2.23 -10.94 -0.75
CA LEU A 178 2.53 -10.65 -2.15
C LEU A 178 1.56 -11.36 -3.11
N SER A 179 1.21 -12.62 -2.82
CA SER A 179 0.19 -13.37 -3.59
C SER A 179 -1.16 -12.68 -3.58
N LEU A 180 -1.51 -12.06 -2.49
CA LEU A 180 -2.73 -11.32 -2.30
C LEU A 180 -2.73 -9.98 -3.05
N ILE A 181 -1.62 -9.23 -2.99
CA ILE A 181 -1.43 -8.00 -3.78
C ILE A 181 -1.54 -8.34 -5.28
N LYS A 182 -0.94 -9.45 -5.72
CA LYS A 182 -1.13 -9.98 -7.08
C LYS A 182 -2.61 -10.17 -7.41
N ASN A 183 -3.37 -10.87 -6.54
CA ASN A 183 -4.78 -11.14 -6.77
C ASN A 183 -5.61 -9.86 -6.85
N LEU A 184 -5.35 -8.87 -5.98
CA LEU A 184 -6.00 -7.56 -6.02
C LEU A 184 -5.68 -6.81 -7.32
N SER A 185 -4.42 -6.83 -7.77
CA SER A 185 -4.01 -6.23 -9.04
C SER A 185 -4.73 -6.87 -10.22
N HIS A 186 -4.87 -8.20 -10.25
CA HIS A 186 -5.63 -8.90 -11.29
C HIS A 186 -7.14 -8.57 -11.26
N GLN A 187 -7.68 -8.17 -10.09
CA GLN A 187 -9.05 -7.66 -9.95
C GLN A 187 -9.17 -6.17 -10.30
N GLN A 188 -8.12 -5.59 -10.91
CA GLN A 188 -8.08 -4.20 -11.37
C GLN A 188 -8.10 -3.14 -10.26
N PHE A 189 -7.76 -3.49 -9.02
CA PHE A 189 -7.47 -2.49 -8.01
C PHE A 189 -6.18 -1.74 -8.34
N SER A 190 -6.20 -0.41 -8.20
CA SER A 190 -4.97 0.39 -8.25
C SER A 190 -4.27 0.29 -6.90
N ILE A 191 -2.95 0.07 -6.89
CA ILE A 191 -2.23 -0.22 -5.64
C ILE A 191 -0.97 0.63 -5.56
N ILE A 192 -0.73 1.22 -4.39
CA ILE A 192 0.56 1.80 -4.02
C ILE A 192 1.05 1.12 -2.75
N MET A 193 2.28 0.61 -2.77
CA MET A 193 2.90 -0.01 -1.61
C MET A 193 4.39 0.31 -1.49
N PRO A 194 4.89 0.75 -0.34
CA PRO A 194 6.31 0.83 -0.05
C PRO A 194 6.80 -0.48 0.58
N PRO A 195 7.51 -1.33 -0.17
CA PRO A 195 8.19 -2.49 0.40
C PRO A 195 9.53 -2.08 1.04
N HIS A 196 9.98 -2.83 2.04
CA HIS A 196 11.33 -2.66 2.58
C HIS A 196 12.39 -3.37 1.74
N ASN A 197 12.03 -4.52 1.17
CA ASN A 197 12.96 -5.35 0.41
C ASN A 197 12.84 -5.05 -1.10
N PRO A 198 13.94 -4.70 -1.78
CA PRO A 198 13.95 -4.45 -3.22
C PRO A 198 13.61 -5.68 -4.07
N ASP A 199 13.67 -6.89 -3.51
CA ASP A 199 13.25 -8.11 -4.21
C ASP A 199 11.73 -8.20 -4.38
N HIS A 200 10.95 -7.53 -3.53
CA HIS A 200 9.49 -7.58 -3.63
C HIS A 200 8.93 -6.96 -4.91
N PRO A 201 9.40 -5.77 -5.37
CA PRO A 201 9.04 -5.25 -6.69
C PRO A 201 9.39 -6.20 -7.83
N MET A 202 10.56 -6.86 -7.78
CA MET A 202 10.96 -7.85 -8.81
C MET A 202 10.01 -9.05 -8.82
N LEU A 203 9.69 -9.61 -7.64
CA LEU A 203 8.72 -10.70 -7.50
C LEU A 203 7.33 -10.33 -8.03
N LEU A 204 6.88 -9.09 -7.81
CA LEU A 204 5.60 -8.62 -8.30
C LEU A 204 5.64 -8.36 -9.80
N HIS A 205 6.76 -7.88 -10.34
CA HIS A 205 6.93 -7.65 -11.77
C HIS A 205 6.80 -8.95 -12.59
N ASP A 206 7.34 -10.06 -12.11
CA ASP A 206 7.24 -11.37 -12.76
C ASP A 206 5.78 -11.81 -12.98
N VAL A 207 4.86 -11.35 -12.15
CA VAL A 207 3.44 -11.72 -12.19
C VAL A 207 2.50 -10.56 -12.54
N ILE A 208 3.01 -9.33 -12.53
CA ILE A 208 2.33 -8.08 -12.90
C ILE A 208 3.29 -7.27 -13.80
N PRO A 209 3.43 -7.62 -15.09
CA PRO A 209 4.47 -7.05 -15.96
C PRO A 209 4.40 -5.53 -16.15
N ASN A 210 3.22 -4.92 -15.96
CA ASN A 210 3.04 -3.47 -16.06
C ASN A 210 3.24 -2.74 -14.72
N SER A 211 3.75 -3.45 -13.69
CA SER A 211 4.06 -2.82 -12.41
C SER A 211 5.18 -1.79 -12.56
N LYS A 212 5.06 -0.70 -11.83
CA LYS A 212 6.04 0.38 -11.79
C LYS A 212 6.75 0.41 -10.45
N VAL A 213 7.96 0.93 -10.47
CA VAL A 213 8.75 1.22 -9.27
C VAL A 213 9.00 2.72 -9.22
N ALA A 214 8.88 3.27 -8.03
CA ALA A 214 9.30 4.63 -7.73
C ALA A 214 10.38 4.59 -6.65
N ILE A 215 11.42 5.39 -6.80
CA ILE A 215 12.46 5.58 -5.77
C ILE A 215 12.28 6.96 -5.17
N LEU A 216 12.02 7.02 -3.87
CA LEU A 216 12.03 8.24 -3.08
C LEU A 216 13.41 8.40 -2.45
N ASN A 217 14.19 9.36 -2.94
CA ASN A 217 15.56 9.57 -2.50
C ASN A 217 15.64 10.41 -1.20
N THR A 218 16.85 10.58 -0.69
CA THR A 218 17.13 11.32 0.55
C THR A 218 16.87 12.83 0.44
N GLN A 219 16.73 13.36 -0.78
CA GLN A 219 16.41 14.76 -1.05
C GLN A 219 14.90 15.01 -1.19
N GLY A 220 14.06 13.98 -0.97
CA GLY A 220 12.61 14.08 -1.12
C GLY A 220 12.13 14.08 -2.57
N LYS A 221 12.96 13.68 -3.54
CA LYS A 221 12.58 13.56 -4.95
C LYS A 221 12.11 12.14 -5.26
N LEU A 222 11.11 12.02 -6.13
CA LEU A 222 10.58 10.75 -6.59
C LEU A 222 10.96 10.53 -8.06
N HIS A 223 11.56 9.37 -8.34
CA HIS A 223 11.80 8.90 -9.70
C HIS A 223 11.00 7.64 -9.95
N CYS A 224 10.05 7.66 -10.89
CA CYS A 224 9.13 6.57 -11.18
C CYS A 224 9.23 6.13 -12.63
N GLY A 225 9.22 4.83 -12.86
CA GLY A 225 9.27 4.20 -14.19
C GLY A 225 8.91 2.72 -14.14
N PHE A 226 9.13 2.03 -15.26
CA PHE A 226 8.98 0.58 -15.29
C PHE A 226 10.04 -0.09 -14.40
N THR A 227 9.69 -1.25 -13.86
CA THR A 227 10.53 -1.97 -12.89
C THR A 227 11.96 -2.19 -13.42
N GLU A 228 12.09 -2.59 -14.68
CA GLU A 228 13.40 -2.86 -15.31
C GLU A 228 14.28 -1.60 -15.45
N ASP A 229 13.65 -0.44 -15.70
CA ASP A 229 14.38 0.82 -15.88
C ASP A 229 14.84 1.42 -14.55
N ILE A 230 14.08 1.21 -13.48
CA ILE A 230 14.31 1.81 -12.17
C ILE A 230 15.15 0.93 -11.26
N LEU A 231 14.93 -0.40 -11.28
CA LEU A 231 15.69 -1.33 -10.43
C LEU A 231 17.04 -1.68 -11.06
N THR A 232 17.94 -0.72 -11.04
CA THR A 232 19.35 -0.88 -11.45
C THR A 232 20.26 -0.95 -10.23
N GLU A 233 21.44 -1.55 -10.38
CA GLU A 233 22.45 -1.60 -9.30
C GLU A 233 22.81 -0.19 -8.81
N ASP A 234 22.99 0.75 -9.74
CA ASP A 234 23.38 2.12 -9.42
C ASP A 234 22.31 2.82 -8.57
N ASN A 235 21.03 2.73 -8.96
CA ASN A 235 19.93 3.30 -8.21
C ASN A 235 19.78 2.68 -6.82
N LEU A 236 19.96 1.35 -6.70
CA LEU A 236 19.86 0.66 -5.42
C LEU A 236 21.06 0.97 -4.51
N ARG A 237 22.28 1.07 -5.05
CA ARG A 237 23.47 1.49 -4.30
C ARG A 237 23.34 2.92 -3.79
N GLU A 238 22.86 3.83 -4.64
CA GLU A 238 22.58 5.21 -4.23
C GLU A 238 21.51 5.26 -3.13
N LEU A 239 20.41 4.50 -3.29
CA LEU A 239 19.32 4.50 -2.34
C LEU A 239 19.71 3.98 -0.95
N TYR A 240 20.41 2.84 -0.92
CA TYR A 240 20.74 2.14 0.33
C TYR A 240 22.12 2.48 0.89
N GLN A 241 22.93 3.26 0.15
CA GLN A 241 24.30 3.61 0.52
C GLN A 241 25.15 2.37 0.89
N THR A 242 24.95 1.29 0.14
CA THR A 242 25.55 -0.02 0.42
C THR A 242 25.98 -0.66 -0.90
N ASP A 243 27.06 -1.43 -0.88
CA ASP A 243 27.49 -2.16 -2.07
C ASP A 243 26.56 -3.35 -2.32
N LEU A 244 25.67 -3.17 -3.28
CA LEU A 244 24.65 -4.12 -3.71
C LEU A 244 24.92 -4.57 -5.13
N ARG A 245 24.53 -5.81 -5.45
CA ARG A 245 24.49 -6.33 -6.80
C ARG A 245 23.13 -6.96 -7.13
N LEU A 246 22.74 -6.86 -8.38
CA LEU A 246 21.63 -7.61 -8.95
C LEU A 246 22.19 -8.88 -9.58
N ILE A 247 21.97 -10.01 -8.92
CA ILE A 247 22.45 -11.32 -9.36
C ILE A 247 21.34 -11.98 -10.15
N ASP A 248 21.63 -12.35 -11.41
CA ASP A 248 20.70 -13.14 -12.22
C ASP A 248 20.69 -14.59 -11.73
N ILE A 249 19.51 -15.14 -11.50
CA ILE A 249 19.30 -16.55 -11.11
C ILE A 249 18.52 -17.23 -12.23
N PRO A 250 19.20 -17.89 -13.17
CA PRO A 250 18.57 -18.48 -14.33
C PRO A 250 17.48 -19.49 -13.99
N GLU A 251 17.64 -20.26 -12.90
CA GLU A 251 16.66 -21.25 -12.44
C GLU A 251 15.34 -20.62 -11.98
N LEU A 252 15.37 -19.35 -11.57
CA LEU A 252 14.19 -18.59 -11.17
C LEU A 252 13.68 -17.64 -12.25
N GLY A 253 14.45 -17.45 -13.33
CA GLY A 253 14.16 -16.52 -14.43
C GLY A 253 14.16 -15.05 -14.00
N ARG A 254 14.83 -14.68 -12.89
CA ARG A 254 14.81 -13.33 -12.34
C ARG A 254 16.12 -12.97 -11.63
N LYS A 255 16.27 -11.66 -11.39
CA LYS A 255 17.35 -11.12 -10.55
C LYS A 255 16.95 -11.08 -9.08
N ILE A 256 17.93 -11.14 -8.19
CA ILE A 256 17.80 -10.85 -6.77
C ILE A 256 18.81 -9.78 -6.37
N CYS A 257 18.47 -9.01 -5.34
CA CYS A 257 19.37 -8.02 -4.75
C CYS A 257 20.21 -8.67 -3.63
N ALA A 258 21.52 -8.62 -3.75
CA ALA A 258 22.45 -9.18 -2.78
C ALA A 258 23.44 -8.13 -2.26
N ILE A 259 23.71 -8.13 -0.95
CA ILE A 259 24.79 -7.36 -0.33
C ILE A 259 26.09 -8.13 -0.59
N THR A 260 27.13 -7.46 -1.12
CA THR A 260 28.37 -8.11 -1.52
C THR A 260 29.39 -8.19 -0.39
N HIS A 261 29.41 -7.21 0.52
CA HIS A 261 30.34 -7.15 1.65
C HIS A 261 29.64 -6.56 2.89
N ILE A 262 30.11 -6.95 4.07
CA ILE A 262 29.68 -6.42 5.38
C ILE A 262 30.85 -5.62 5.96
#